data_e57e96c28bb9910a71100c455a0a1b0d
#
_entry.id   e57e96c28bb9910a71100c455a0a1b0d
#
_cell.length_a   1.000
_cell.length_b   1.000
_cell.length_c   1.000
_cell.angle_alpha   90.00
_cell.angle_beta   90.00
_cell.angle_gamma   90.00
#
_symmetry.space_group_name_H-M   'P 1'
#
loop_
_entity.id
_entity.type
_entity.pdbx_description
1 polymer ?
#
loop_
_entity_poly.entity_id
_entity_poly.type
_entity_poly.pdbx_seq_one_letter_code
_entity_poly.pdbx_strand_id
1 'polypeptide(L)'
;VIQEISSFETYPSPQIIFDTMGFGLSPARFKQQSARYASWLTGLFRESIQMVADGIGLTLDSIDTRFNRALAPREFQIAAGRIPRGSVAGQRWEWAGTVKGKKRIVHETVWRVHDTIGDRWPRGNHSITIKGQPNMYLEFGHNWNDKPGSTTSMHAVNSVPYVCAAPSGIQTFLDLPWIMG
;
A
#
# COMPACT_ATOMS: atom_id res chain seq x y z
N VAL A 1 -4.13 -10.19 7.60
CA VAL A 1 -4.45 -8.94 6.92
C VAL A 1 -3.30 -7.98 7.15
N ILE A 2 -2.77 -7.41 6.09
CA ILE A 2 -1.79 -6.33 6.11
C ILE A 2 -2.54 -5.07 5.72
N GLN A 3 -2.48 -4.02 6.52
CA GLN A 3 -3.11 -2.73 6.24
C GLN A 3 -2.06 -1.62 6.18
N GLU A 4 -2.12 -0.87 5.10
CA GLU A 4 -1.32 0.33 4.88
C GLU A 4 -2.25 1.54 4.80
N ILE A 5 -2.28 2.36 5.85
CA ILE A 5 -3.16 3.52 5.94
C ILE A 5 -2.31 4.78 5.96
N SER A 6 -2.47 5.64 4.95
CA SER A 6 -1.67 6.84 4.79
C SER A 6 -2.54 8.06 4.49
N SER A 7 -2.21 9.17 5.16
CA SER A 7 -2.68 10.51 4.83
C SER A 7 -1.55 11.28 4.14
N PHE A 8 -1.85 11.89 3.00
CA PHE A 8 -0.88 12.65 2.22
C PHE A 8 -1.02 14.16 2.43
N GLU A 9 -1.67 14.59 3.48
CA GLU A 9 -1.89 16.01 3.78
C GLU A 9 -0.58 16.80 3.87
N THR A 10 0.42 16.23 4.50
CA THR A 10 1.74 16.84 4.69
C THR A 10 2.79 16.41 3.66
N TYR A 11 2.45 15.54 2.72
CA TYR A 11 3.40 15.03 1.72
C TYR A 11 3.62 16.05 0.61
N PRO A 12 4.87 16.55 0.39
CA PRO A 12 5.10 17.77 -0.38
C PRO A 12 5.31 17.55 -1.90
N SER A 13 5.20 16.33 -2.43
CA SER A 13 5.48 16.07 -3.84
C SER A 13 4.25 16.17 -4.74
N PRO A 14 4.09 17.25 -5.53
CA PRO A 14 3.02 17.36 -6.52
C PRO A 14 3.04 16.22 -7.55
N GLN A 15 4.22 15.83 -8.02
CA GLN A 15 4.39 14.76 -9.00
C GLN A 15 3.80 13.43 -8.51
N ILE A 16 4.06 13.06 -7.26
CA ILE A 16 3.50 11.82 -6.69
C ILE A 16 1.99 11.96 -6.52
N ILE A 17 1.54 13.05 -5.91
CA ILE A 17 0.13 13.25 -5.56
C ILE A 17 -0.75 13.41 -6.80
N PHE A 18 -0.38 14.26 -7.74
CA PHE A 18 -1.23 14.61 -8.88
C PHE A 18 -0.96 13.72 -10.10
N ASP A 19 0.31 13.56 -10.49
CA ASP A 19 0.65 12.90 -11.75
C ASP A 19 0.65 11.37 -11.60
N THR A 20 1.19 10.85 -10.49
CA THR A 20 1.28 9.41 -10.26
C THR A 20 -0.01 8.84 -9.67
N MET A 21 -0.47 9.38 -8.56
CA MET A 21 -1.65 8.86 -7.86
C MET A 21 -2.97 9.38 -8.41
N GLY A 22 -2.96 10.50 -9.14
CA GLY A 22 -4.14 11.08 -9.78
C GLY A 22 -5.13 11.73 -8.80
N PHE A 23 -4.69 12.10 -7.60
CA PHE A 23 -5.49 12.94 -6.71
C PHE A 23 -5.74 14.31 -7.37
N GLY A 24 -6.87 14.92 -7.08
CA GLY A 24 -7.25 16.20 -7.71
C GLY A 24 -7.87 16.06 -9.12
N LEU A 25 -7.79 14.88 -9.75
CA LEU A 25 -8.45 14.65 -11.04
C LEU A 25 -9.97 14.49 -10.88
N SER A 26 -10.72 14.94 -11.89
CA SER A 26 -12.14 14.58 -11.98
C SER A 26 -12.30 13.07 -12.13
N PRO A 27 -13.43 12.47 -11.68
CA PRO A 27 -13.67 11.03 -11.81
C PRO A 27 -13.52 10.49 -13.23
N ALA A 28 -13.87 11.27 -14.24
CA ALA A 28 -13.74 10.89 -15.64
C ALA A 28 -12.26 10.83 -16.08
N ARG A 29 -11.49 11.88 -15.80
CA ARG A 29 -10.04 11.90 -16.09
C ARG A 29 -9.28 10.84 -15.33
N PHE A 30 -9.61 10.64 -14.06
CA PHE A 30 -9.02 9.59 -13.25
C PHE A 30 -9.21 8.21 -13.89
N LYS A 31 -10.44 7.90 -14.35
CA LYS A 31 -10.73 6.63 -15.03
C LYS A 31 -9.88 6.42 -16.29
N GLN A 32 -9.63 7.47 -17.05
CA GLN A 32 -8.81 7.41 -18.28
C GLN A 32 -7.31 7.21 -17.98
N GLN A 33 -6.79 7.91 -16.97
CA GLN A 33 -5.35 7.96 -16.69
C GLN A 33 -4.89 6.86 -15.72
N SER A 34 -5.77 6.38 -14.83
CA SER A 34 -5.39 5.44 -13.78
C SER A 34 -5.18 4.00 -14.23
N ALA A 35 -5.58 3.61 -15.44
CA ALA A 35 -5.51 2.22 -15.88
C ALA A 35 -4.06 1.68 -15.86
N ARG A 36 -3.10 2.44 -16.37
CA ARG A 36 -1.67 2.05 -16.37
C ARG A 36 -1.11 1.98 -14.95
N TYR A 37 -1.40 2.98 -14.13
CA TYR A 37 -1.00 3.02 -12.72
C TYR A 37 -1.61 1.85 -11.94
N ALA A 38 -2.91 1.59 -12.13
CA ALA A 38 -3.62 0.49 -11.48
C ALA A 38 -3.04 -0.88 -11.87
N SER A 39 -2.68 -1.07 -13.15
CA SER A 39 -2.05 -2.31 -13.62
C SER A 39 -0.67 -2.51 -12.99
N TRP A 40 0.18 -1.48 -13.01
CA TRP A 40 1.50 -1.51 -12.40
C TRP A 40 1.42 -1.77 -10.88
N LEU A 41 0.58 -1.01 -10.18
CA LEU A 41 0.38 -1.17 -8.75
C LEU A 41 -0.12 -2.58 -8.39
N THR A 42 -1.09 -3.09 -9.15
CA THR A 42 -1.62 -4.44 -8.96
C THR A 42 -0.53 -5.49 -9.16
N GLY A 43 0.37 -5.32 -10.12
CA GLY A 43 1.54 -6.20 -10.30
C GLY A 43 2.38 -6.31 -9.04
N LEU A 44 2.81 -5.16 -8.49
CA LEU A 44 3.63 -5.11 -7.28
C LEU A 44 2.97 -5.79 -6.07
N PHE A 45 1.70 -5.49 -5.83
CA PHE A 45 1.01 -6.06 -4.66
C PHE A 45 0.64 -7.53 -4.83
N ARG A 46 0.45 -8.00 -6.07
CA ARG A 46 0.29 -9.44 -6.34
C ARG A 46 1.58 -10.21 -6.04
N GLU A 47 2.73 -9.69 -6.43
CA GLU A 47 4.04 -10.26 -6.11
C GLU A 47 4.26 -10.31 -4.58
N SER A 48 3.92 -9.23 -3.87
CA SER A 48 4.03 -9.18 -2.41
C SER A 48 3.14 -10.23 -1.74
N ILE A 49 1.90 -10.43 -2.20
CA ILE A 49 1.00 -11.46 -1.67
C ILE A 49 1.52 -12.85 -1.97
N GLN A 50 2.06 -13.08 -3.19
CA GLN A 50 2.65 -14.36 -3.55
C GLN A 50 3.87 -14.67 -2.68
N MET A 51 4.75 -13.69 -2.48
CA MET A 51 5.92 -13.85 -1.59
C MET A 51 5.52 -14.22 -0.16
N VAL A 52 4.48 -13.59 0.41
CA VAL A 52 3.97 -13.97 1.72
C VAL A 52 3.41 -15.39 1.71
N ALA A 53 2.67 -15.77 0.66
CA ALA A 53 2.13 -17.12 0.52
C ALA A 53 3.24 -18.17 0.46
N ASP A 54 4.28 -17.93 -0.33
CA ASP A 54 5.43 -18.82 -0.47
C ASP A 54 6.18 -18.97 0.86
N GLY A 55 6.38 -17.85 1.57
CA GLY A 55 7.06 -17.84 2.88
C GLY A 55 6.33 -18.62 3.98
N ILE A 56 5.00 -18.78 3.87
CA ILE A 56 4.19 -19.59 4.82
C ILE A 56 3.77 -20.95 4.24
N GLY A 57 4.29 -21.32 3.06
CA GLY A 57 3.99 -22.59 2.42
C GLY A 57 2.54 -22.73 1.93
N LEU A 58 1.92 -21.64 1.50
CA LEU A 58 0.51 -21.60 1.08
C LEU A 58 0.39 -21.47 -0.44
N THR A 59 -0.23 -22.44 -1.11
CA THR A 59 -0.55 -22.34 -2.53
C THR A 59 -1.88 -21.59 -2.70
N LEU A 60 -1.86 -20.48 -3.46
CA LEU A 60 -3.03 -19.68 -3.76
C LEU A 60 -3.72 -20.14 -5.03
N ASP A 61 -5.06 -20.14 -5.03
CA ASP A 61 -5.87 -20.42 -6.24
C ASP A 61 -5.95 -19.17 -7.12
N SER A 62 -6.11 -17.98 -6.50
CA SER A 62 -6.16 -16.68 -7.19
C SER A 62 -5.71 -15.53 -6.30
N ILE A 63 -5.40 -14.41 -6.93
CA ILE A 63 -5.21 -13.11 -6.25
C ILE A 63 -6.17 -12.12 -6.89
N ASP A 64 -7.19 -11.73 -6.14
CA ASP A 64 -8.23 -10.83 -6.59
C ASP A 64 -7.92 -9.38 -6.18
N THR A 65 -8.36 -8.42 -6.99
CA THR A 65 -8.15 -6.99 -6.73
C THR A 65 -9.48 -6.27 -6.65
N ARG A 66 -9.66 -5.41 -5.65
CA ARG A 66 -10.78 -4.50 -5.51
C ARG A 66 -10.29 -3.08 -5.34
N PHE A 67 -10.99 -2.15 -5.96
CA PHE A 67 -10.67 -0.73 -5.91
C PHE A 67 -11.90 0.11 -5.62
N ASN A 68 -11.75 1.06 -4.71
CA ASN A 68 -12.72 2.10 -4.40
C ASN A 68 -12.02 3.46 -4.36
N ARG A 69 -12.77 4.51 -4.71
CA ARG A 69 -12.30 5.89 -4.61
C ARG A 69 -13.26 6.73 -3.80
N ALA A 70 -12.75 7.74 -3.14
CA ALA A 70 -13.53 8.78 -2.49
C ALA A 70 -13.25 10.13 -3.14
N LEU A 71 -14.30 10.97 -3.22
CA LEU A 71 -14.21 12.31 -3.78
C LEU A 71 -14.11 13.34 -2.65
N ALA A 72 -13.46 14.44 -2.93
CA ALA A 72 -13.36 15.58 -2.02
C ALA A 72 -14.75 16.21 -1.80
N PRO A 73 -15.30 16.20 -0.59
CA PRO A 73 -16.61 16.83 -0.30
C PRO A 73 -16.54 18.37 -0.33
N ARG A 74 -15.36 18.91 -0.16
CA ARG A 74 -14.99 20.33 -0.26
C ARG A 74 -13.61 20.46 -0.89
N GLU A 75 -13.15 21.66 -1.10
CA GLU A 75 -11.76 21.91 -1.47
C GLU A 75 -10.83 21.65 -0.26
N PHE A 76 -9.64 21.12 -0.53
CA PHE A 76 -8.57 20.95 0.45
C PHE A 76 -7.29 21.61 -0.06
N GLN A 77 -6.59 22.28 0.83
CA GLN A 77 -5.21 22.71 0.62
C GLN A 77 -4.29 21.75 1.37
N ILE A 78 -3.41 21.09 0.65
CA ILE A 78 -2.41 20.15 1.21
C ILE A 78 -1.00 20.63 0.85
N ALA A 79 0.02 20.00 1.42
CA ALA A 79 1.41 20.43 1.16
C ALA A 79 1.80 20.35 -0.33
N ALA A 80 1.27 19.39 -1.08
CA ALA A 80 1.52 19.25 -2.52
C ALA A 80 0.74 20.26 -3.39
N GLY A 81 -0.32 20.89 -2.87
CA GLY A 81 -1.16 21.82 -3.61
C GLY A 81 -2.64 21.69 -3.31
N ARG A 82 -3.47 22.12 -4.25
CA ARG A 82 -4.93 22.19 -4.10
C ARG A 82 -5.64 20.95 -4.64
N ILE A 83 -6.57 20.41 -3.86
CA ILE A 83 -7.50 19.33 -4.24
C ILE A 83 -8.89 19.93 -4.42
N PRO A 84 -9.41 20.05 -5.64
CA PRO A 84 -10.73 20.65 -5.87
C PRO A 84 -11.87 19.82 -5.31
N ARG A 85 -12.97 20.46 -4.93
CA ARG A 85 -14.22 19.77 -4.59
C ARG A 85 -14.67 18.86 -5.73
N GLY A 86 -15.13 17.65 -5.42
CA GLY A 86 -15.63 16.68 -6.39
C GLY A 86 -14.52 15.92 -7.14
N SER A 87 -13.25 16.24 -6.91
CA SER A 87 -12.13 15.49 -7.45
C SER A 87 -11.80 14.26 -6.62
N VAL A 88 -11.00 13.33 -7.17
CA VAL A 88 -10.51 12.16 -6.45
C VAL A 88 -9.59 12.61 -5.32
N ALA A 89 -9.89 12.18 -4.11
CA ALA A 89 -9.20 12.57 -2.89
C ALA A 89 -8.83 11.38 -1.99
N GLY A 90 -9.32 10.19 -2.32
CA GLY A 90 -8.98 8.96 -1.62
C GLY A 90 -9.03 7.77 -2.56
N GLN A 91 -8.17 6.78 -2.28
CA GLN A 91 -8.08 5.49 -2.93
C GLN A 91 -8.02 4.39 -1.88
N ARG A 92 -8.80 3.34 -2.08
CA ARG A 92 -8.76 2.14 -1.26
C ARG A 92 -8.62 0.94 -2.18
N TRP A 93 -7.54 0.23 -2.01
CA TRP A 93 -7.23 -0.98 -2.74
C TRP A 93 -7.24 -2.18 -1.79
N GLU A 94 -7.69 -3.30 -2.28
CA GLU A 94 -7.58 -4.59 -1.63
C GLU A 94 -7.06 -5.60 -2.65
N TRP A 95 -5.99 -6.28 -2.31
CA TRP A 95 -5.49 -7.46 -3.01
C TRP A 95 -5.62 -8.64 -2.06
N ALA A 96 -6.28 -9.70 -2.53
CA ALA A 96 -6.62 -10.83 -1.69
C ALA A 96 -6.23 -12.16 -2.34
N GLY A 97 -5.25 -12.83 -1.75
CA GLY A 97 -4.91 -14.21 -2.08
C GLY A 97 -5.94 -15.18 -1.49
N THR A 98 -6.51 -16.05 -2.33
CA THR A 98 -7.57 -16.97 -1.95
C THR A 98 -7.15 -18.43 -2.04
N VAL A 99 -7.72 -19.26 -1.16
CA VAL A 99 -7.64 -20.72 -1.20
C VAL A 99 -9.02 -21.28 -0.97
N LYS A 100 -9.51 -22.10 -1.89
CA LYS A 100 -10.86 -22.69 -1.86
C LYS A 100 -11.96 -21.63 -1.63
N GLY A 101 -11.84 -20.50 -2.38
CA GLY A 101 -12.77 -19.37 -2.31
C GLY A 101 -12.72 -18.54 -1.02
N LYS A 102 -11.79 -18.80 -0.11
CA LYS A 102 -11.61 -18.04 1.14
C LYS A 102 -10.37 -17.17 1.06
N LYS A 103 -10.49 -15.90 1.41
CA LYS A 103 -9.35 -14.99 1.55
C LYS A 103 -8.42 -15.48 2.66
N ARG A 104 -7.17 -15.70 2.35
CA ARG A 104 -6.13 -16.16 3.29
C ARG A 104 -5.13 -15.06 3.60
N ILE A 105 -4.71 -14.34 2.58
CA ILE A 105 -3.80 -13.20 2.68
C ILE A 105 -4.53 -12.01 2.09
N VAL A 106 -4.58 -10.91 2.81
CA VAL A 106 -5.20 -9.66 2.33
C VAL A 106 -4.21 -8.53 2.58
N HIS A 107 -3.90 -7.80 1.53
CA HIS A 107 -3.22 -6.51 1.61
C HIS A 107 -4.22 -5.42 1.24
N GLU A 108 -4.43 -4.51 2.15
CA GLU A 108 -5.32 -3.37 1.97
C GLU A 108 -4.52 -2.06 2.09
N THR A 109 -4.64 -1.20 1.09
CA THR A 109 -4.12 0.17 1.20
C THR A 109 -5.25 1.17 1.25
N VAL A 110 -5.13 2.15 2.13
CA VAL A 110 -6.04 3.29 2.22
C VAL A 110 -5.21 4.56 2.15
N TRP A 111 -5.23 5.18 1.01
CA TRP A 111 -4.51 6.42 0.72
C TRP A 111 -5.48 7.57 0.55
N ARG A 112 -5.27 8.65 1.28
CA ARG A 112 -6.16 9.82 1.28
C ARG A 112 -5.38 11.12 1.40
N VAL A 113 -5.93 12.19 0.87
CA VAL A 113 -5.29 13.52 0.96
C VAL A 113 -5.57 14.24 2.28
N HIS A 114 -6.54 13.75 3.05
CA HIS A 114 -6.93 14.29 4.36
C HIS A 114 -7.74 13.24 5.12
N ASP A 115 -7.65 13.19 6.44
CA ASP A 115 -8.25 12.14 7.27
C ASP A 115 -9.78 12.09 7.23
N THR A 116 -10.44 13.17 6.86
CA THR A 116 -11.91 13.18 6.70
C THR A 116 -12.38 12.50 5.40
N ILE A 117 -11.49 12.12 4.50
CA ILE A 117 -11.86 11.46 3.25
C ILE A 117 -12.13 9.97 3.50
N GLY A 118 -13.23 9.47 2.90
CA GLY A 118 -13.63 8.07 3.03
C GLY A 118 -14.16 7.74 4.42
N ASP A 119 -15.32 8.27 4.81
CA ASP A 119 -15.90 8.17 6.16
C ASP A 119 -15.95 6.76 6.74
N ARG A 120 -16.23 5.76 5.90
CA ARG A 120 -16.38 4.35 6.28
C ARG A 120 -15.13 3.52 6.03
N TRP A 121 -14.04 4.14 5.61
CA TRP A 121 -12.79 3.44 5.36
C TRP A 121 -11.99 3.27 6.64
N PRO A 122 -11.16 2.23 6.75
CA PRO A 122 -10.27 2.05 7.89
C PRO A 122 -9.46 3.31 8.20
N ARG A 123 -9.20 3.51 9.48
CA ARG A 123 -8.40 4.60 10.03
C ARG A 123 -7.33 4.00 10.94
N GLY A 124 -6.37 4.79 11.31
CA GLY A 124 -5.25 4.38 12.16
C GLY A 124 -3.94 4.33 11.38
N ASN A 125 -3.07 3.43 11.78
CA ASN A 125 -1.72 3.29 11.26
C ASN A 125 -1.58 2.04 10.37
N HIS A 126 -0.37 1.78 9.90
CA HIS A 126 -0.03 0.50 9.28
C HIS A 126 -0.14 -0.62 10.31
N SER A 127 -0.72 -1.73 9.93
CA SER A 127 -0.93 -2.84 10.85
C SER A 127 -0.88 -4.21 10.17
N ILE A 128 -0.58 -5.23 10.94
CA ILE A 128 -0.63 -6.63 10.53
C ILE A 128 -1.51 -7.39 11.52
N THR A 129 -2.56 -8.02 11.02
CA THR A 129 -3.41 -8.92 11.80
C THR A 129 -3.22 -10.34 11.31
N ILE A 130 -2.81 -11.24 12.18
CA ILE A 130 -2.67 -12.67 11.93
C ILE A 130 -3.73 -13.42 12.75
N LYS A 131 -4.63 -14.13 12.06
CA LYS A 131 -5.59 -15.01 12.69
C LYS A 131 -4.99 -16.41 12.81
N GLY A 132 -4.63 -16.81 14.01
CA GLY A 132 -3.94 -18.06 14.29
C GLY A 132 -4.16 -18.49 15.74
N GLN A 133 -3.25 -19.32 16.25
CA GLN A 133 -3.19 -19.69 17.66
C GLN A 133 -1.77 -19.46 18.20
N PRO A 134 -1.56 -18.34 18.91
CA PRO A 134 -2.51 -17.26 19.22
C PRO A 134 -2.80 -16.35 18.02
N ASN A 135 -3.87 -15.55 18.12
CA ASN A 135 -4.06 -14.41 17.23
C ASN A 135 -3.00 -13.34 17.55
N MET A 136 -2.49 -12.68 16.53
CA MET A 136 -1.50 -11.60 16.69
C MET A 136 -1.98 -10.33 15.99
N TYR A 137 -1.71 -9.20 16.62
CA TYR A 137 -1.91 -7.88 16.06
C TYR A 137 -0.65 -7.04 16.29
N LEU A 138 -0.12 -6.48 15.21
CA LEU A 138 1.01 -5.57 15.25
C LEU A 138 0.56 -4.26 14.60
N GLU A 139 0.91 -3.14 15.21
CA GLU A 139 0.66 -1.81 14.68
C GLU A 139 1.96 -1.01 14.71
N PHE A 140 2.25 -0.34 13.59
CA PHE A 140 3.40 0.55 13.49
C PHE A 140 2.98 1.91 14.03
N GLY A 141 3.59 2.31 15.15
CA GLY A 141 3.25 3.54 15.86
C GLY A 141 3.65 4.81 15.11
N HIS A 142 3.53 5.92 15.81
CA HIS A 142 3.67 7.29 15.33
C HIS A 142 4.81 7.53 14.33
N ASN A 143 4.58 8.44 13.40
CA ASN A 143 5.56 8.97 12.43
C ASN A 143 5.99 8.03 11.30
N TRP A 144 5.46 6.82 11.23
CA TRP A 144 5.77 5.92 10.10
C TRP A 144 5.41 6.57 8.75
N ASN A 145 4.27 7.27 8.71
CA ASN A 145 3.78 7.98 7.53
C ASN A 145 4.41 9.36 7.30
N ASP A 146 5.07 9.95 8.29
CA ASP A 146 5.64 11.30 8.17
C ASP A 146 6.87 11.32 7.26
N LYS A 147 7.55 10.17 7.12
CA LYS A 147 8.76 10.01 6.30
C LYS A 147 8.70 8.76 5.42
N PRO A 148 7.72 8.63 4.53
CA PRO A 148 7.52 7.40 3.76
C PRO A 148 8.73 7.03 2.88
N GLY A 149 9.46 8.00 2.38
CA GLY A 149 10.70 7.78 1.64
C GLY A 149 11.79 7.12 2.49
N SER A 150 11.96 7.55 3.74
CA SER A 150 12.95 6.97 4.66
C SER A 150 12.55 5.56 5.09
N THR A 151 11.28 5.34 5.45
CA THR A 151 10.80 4.02 5.88
C THR A 151 10.92 2.97 4.77
N THR A 152 10.66 3.35 3.52
CA THR A 152 10.82 2.45 2.37
C THR A 152 12.28 2.20 2.04
N SER A 153 13.11 3.26 2.00
CA SER A 153 14.51 3.15 1.59
C SER A 153 15.41 2.47 2.64
N MET A 154 15.10 2.62 3.92
CA MET A 154 15.91 2.00 4.99
C MET A 154 15.92 0.48 4.90
N HIS A 155 14.82 -0.15 4.50
CA HIS A 155 14.81 -1.59 4.31
C HIS A 155 15.77 -2.02 3.20
N ALA A 156 15.80 -1.29 2.08
CA ALA A 156 16.76 -1.55 1.00
C ALA A 156 18.22 -1.32 1.45
N VAL A 157 18.48 -0.23 2.19
CA VAL A 157 19.84 0.04 2.72
C VAL A 157 20.29 -1.04 3.70
N ASN A 158 19.41 -1.45 4.61
CA ASN A 158 19.72 -2.48 5.59
C ASN A 158 19.91 -3.88 4.96
N SER A 159 19.37 -4.12 3.78
CA SER A 159 19.57 -5.39 3.05
C SER A 159 20.95 -5.52 2.39
N VAL A 160 21.67 -4.40 2.16
CA VAL A 160 22.94 -4.38 1.42
C VAL A 160 23.96 -5.41 1.94
N PRO A 161 24.31 -5.47 3.25
CA PRO A 161 25.30 -6.44 3.73
C PRO A 161 24.86 -7.90 3.52
N TYR A 162 23.57 -8.19 3.62
CA TYR A 162 23.03 -9.54 3.39
C TYR A 162 23.07 -9.94 1.91
N VAL A 163 22.73 -9.00 1.02
CA VAL A 163 22.84 -9.24 -0.43
C VAL A 163 24.29 -9.42 -0.85
N CYS A 164 25.23 -8.64 -0.32
CA CYS A 164 26.65 -8.77 -0.62
C CYS A 164 27.24 -10.10 -0.13
N ALA A 165 26.70 -10.67 0.93
CA ALA A 165 27.14 -11.96 1.46
C ALA A 165 26.44 -13.18 0.84
N ALA A 166 25.37 -12.97 0.08
CA ALA A 166 24.59 -14.01 -0.54
C ALA A 166 25.34 -14.64 -1.76
N PRO A 167 24.99 -15.89 -2.15
CA PRO A 167 25.45 -16.47 -3.41
C PRO A 167 25.12 -15.61 -4.61
N SER A 168 25.95 -15.67 -5.66
CA SER A 168 25.72 -14.94 -6.90
C SER A 168 24.40 -15.36 -7.54
N GLY A 169 23.60 -14.39 -7.99
CA GLY A 169 22.33 -14.62 -8.66
C GLY A 169 21.25 -13.64 -8.20
N ILE A 170 20.02 -13.87 -8.63
CA ILE A 170 18.85 -13.12 -8.16
C ILE A 170 18.41 -13.71 -6.82
N GLN A 171 18.35 -12.87 -5.81
CA GLN A 171 17.90 -13.24 -4.46
C GLN A 171 16.57 -12.56 -4.16
N THR A 172 15.67 -13.27 -3.52
CA THR A 172 14.44 -12.73 -2.94
C THR A 172 14.57 -12.56 -1.44
N PHE A 173 13.62 -11.89 -0.79
CA PHE A 173 13.59 -11.83 0.68
C PHE A 173 13.46 -13.18 1.36
N LEU A 174 12.98 -14.21 0.65
CA LEU A 174 12.88 -15.58 1.17
C LEU A 174 14.22 -16.33 1.14
N ASP A 175 15.16 -15.87 0.31
CA ASP A 175 16.49 -16.45 0.17
C ASP A 175 17.51 -15.80 1.10
N LEU A 176 17.20 -14.62 1.63
CA LEU A 176 18.06 -13.85 2.51
C LEU A 176 17.77 -14.17 3.99
N PRO A 177 18.76 -14.05 4.90
CA PRO A 177 18.47 -14.06 6.33
C PRO A 177 17.60 -12.89 6.74
N TRP A 178 17.04 -12.96 7.94
CA TRP A 178 16.21 -11.87 8.49
C TRP A 178 16.99 -10.56 8.52
N ILE A 179 16.51 -9.57 7.78
CA ILE A 179 17.12 -8.25 7.73
C ILE A 179 16.62 -7.48 8.95
N MET A 180 17.51 -7.26 9.91
CA MET A 180 17.24 -6.42 11.07
C MET A 180 17.75 -5.02 10.79
N GLY A 181 16.91 -4.02 11.03
CA GLY A 181 17.20 -2.59 10.88
C GLY A 181 17.51 -1.91 12.18
#